data_ec4399d86d7d367bd67bc52b9ea80fdc
#
_entry.id   ec4399d86d7d367bd67bc52b9ea80fdc
#
_cell.length_a   1.000
_cell.length_b   1.000
_cell.length_c   1.000
_cell.angle_alpha   90.00
_cell.angle_beta   90.00
_cell.angle_gamma   90.00
#
_symmetry.space_group_name_H-M   'P 1'
#
loop_
_entity.id
_entity.type
_entity.pdbx_description
1 polymer ?
#
loop_
_entity_poly.entity_id
_entity_poly.type
_entity_poly.pdbx_seq_one_letter_code
_entity_poly.pdbx_strand_id
1 'polypeptide(L)'
;MLAKISSGKSVFGILAYNKIKVDDNHATVLFSQKMFDSPDGEFSIQDCMDSFNPYLANKGRTEKVVFHASLNPDPKDKLSDEKLSEIAQAYMQKLGYGNQPYIVLKHSDIKREHLHIISLRIDETGKKINDSYEVVRSMKICKALEEEFNLVPLKKGEREFEYPKPINYLDGDLKHKASNIIKSVMGNFHFQSFGEYRTLMEMFNLTAEEVKGTHNGILYSVLDDKGNKVGRPFKSSLFGKEVGYDALQKHYESSKLAVEKKKIREMLRPIIAGAMRSAKNKDDFRKLLKEQRIGVVFRQNEQSRIYGVSFIDYQNRAVMNGSRLGKEFSANSLNQDFR
;
A
#
# COMPACT_ATOMS: atom_id res chain seq x y z
N MET A 1 8.55 6.10 -14.48
CA MET A 1 9.13 5.18 -13.47
C MET A 1 8.90 5.70 -12.05
N LEU A 2 8.58 4.84 -11.06
CA LEU A 2 8.41 5.22 -9.66
C LEU A 2 9.46 4.54 -8.78
N ALA A 3 10.12 5.33 -7.92
CA ALA A 3 10.93 4.80 -6.84
C ALA A 3 10.24 4.99 -5.48
N LYS A 4 10.35 3.97 -4.61
CA LYS A 4 10.01 4.08 -3.18
C LYS A 4 11.25 3.74 -2.37
N ILE A 5 11.62 4.63 -1.44
CA ILE A 5 12.78 4.41 -0.57
C ILE A 5 12.28 4.14 0.84
N SER A 6 12.89 3.17 1.50
CA SER A 6 12.67 2.85 2.90
C SER A 6 13.99 2.65 3.63
N SER A 7 13.96 2.65 4.95
CA SER A 7 15.12 2.40 5.80
C SER A 7 14.77 1.42 6.91
N GLY A 8 15.73 0.59 7.29
CA GLY A 8 15.57 -0.42 8.34
C GLY A 8 16.79 -0.51 9.24
N LYS A 9 16.63 -1.22 10.38
CA LYS A 9 17.73 -1.51 11.30
C LYS A 9 18.40 -2.87 11.01
N SER A 10 17.64 -3.84 10.46
CA SER A 10 18.10 -5.22 10.25
C SER A 10 18.39 -5.47 8.78
N VAL A 11 19.66 -5.60 8.44
CA VAL A 11 20.11 -6.04 7.10
C VAL A 11 19.68 -7.49 6.88
N PHE A 12 19.90 -8.37 7.87
CA PHE A 12 19.47 -9.76 7.79
C PHE A 12 17.96 -9.90 7.51
N GLY A 13 17.13 -9.09 8.18
CA GLY A 13 15.67 -9.16 7.98
C GLY A 13 15.22 -8.84 6.55
N ILE A 14 15.83 -7.85 5.88
CA ILE A 14 15.50 -7.54 4.49
C ILE A 14 16.04 -8.58 3.51
N LEU A 15 17.22 -9.15 3.78
CA LEU A 15 17.79 -10.23 2.97
C LEU A 15 16.94 -11.50 3.09
N ALA A 16 16.56 -11.89 4.32
CA ALA A 16 15.71 -13.07 4.57
C ALA A 16 14.35 -12.95 3.87
N TYR A 17 13.72 -11.77 3.91
CA TYR A 17 12.48 -11.52 3.17
C TYR A 17 12.65 -11.78 1.67
N ASN A 18 13.75 -11.27 1.09
CA ASN A 18 14.01 -11.44 -0.35
C ASN A 18 14.42 -12.88 -0.71
N LYS A 19 15.14 -13.58 0.20
CA LYS A 19 15.48 -15.00 0.00
C LYS A 19 14.23 -15.87 -0.14
N ILE A 20 13.23 -15.67 0.70
CA ILE A 20 11.94 -16.37 0.57
C ILE A 20 11.32 -16.14 -0.81
N LYS A 21 11.39 -14.91 -1.34
CA LYS A 21 10.88 -14.59 -2.67
C LYS A 21 11.66 -15.27 -3.79
N VAL A 22 12.97 -15.41 -3.64
CA VAL A 22 13.81 -16.14 -4.59
C VAL A 22 13.51 -17.63 -4.53
N ASP A 23 13.40 -18.22 -3.34
CA ASP A 23 13.09 -19.63 -3.14
C ASP A 23 11.69 -20.02 -3.69
N ASP A 24 10.73 -19.10 -3.59
CA ASP A 24 9.38 -19.24 -4.14
C ASP A 24 9.30 -18.94 -5.66
N ASN A 25 10.41 -18.71 -6.35
CA ASN A 25 10.49 -18.31 -7.77
C ASN A 25 9.71 -17.01 -8.09
N HIS A 26 9.57 -16.11 -7.11
CA HIS A 26 8.94 -14.80 -7.25
C HIS A 26 9.93 -13.66 -7.36
N ALA A 27 11.22 -13.96 -7.26
CA ALA A 27 12.31 -13.01 -7.46
C ALA A 27 13.55 -13.70 -8.04
N THR A 28 14.36 -12.92 -8.78
CA THR A 28 15.68 -13.34 -9.26
C THR A 28 16.71 -12.25 -8.97
N VAL A 29 17.94 -12.64 -8.68
CA VAL A 29 19.05 -11.69 -8.59
C VAL A 29 19.42 -11.25 -10.00
N LEU A 30 19.40 -9.94 -10.27
CA LEU A 30 19.79 -9.38 -11.55
C LEU A 30 21.26 -8.95 -11.56
N PHE A 31 21.69 -8.33 -10.46
CA PHE A 31 22.99 -7.69 -10.41
C PHE A 31 23.42 -7.48 -8.95
N SER A 32 24.71 -7.59 -8.70
CA SER A 32 25.34 -7.20 -7.44
C SER A 32 26.56 -6.34 -7.68
N GLN A 33 26.85 -5.43 -6.76
CA GLN A 33 28.05 -4.59 -6.78
C GLN A 33 28.76 -4.65 -5.45
N LYS A 34 30.07 -4.87 -5.46
CA LYS A 34 30.90 -5.01 -4.25
C LYS A 34 30.33 -6.02 -3.26
N MET A 35 29.73 -7.08 -3.78
CA MET A 35 29.23 -8.21 -2.99
C MET A 35 30.07 -9.44 -3.29
N PHE A 36 30.20 -10.33 -2.31
CA PHE A 36 30.80 -11.65 -2.56
C PHE A 36 29.84 -12.45 -3.45
N ASP A 37 30.41 -13.08 -4.47
CA ASP A 37 29.65 -14.01 -5.30
C ASP A 37 29.55 -15.36 -4.59
N SER A 38 28.35 -15.93 -4.56
CA SER A 38 28.13 -17.28 -4.07
C SER A 38 28.80 -18.29 -5.02
N PRO A 39 29.56 -19.27 -4.52
CA PRO A 39 30.26 -20.24 -5.37
C PRO A 39 29.34 -21.02 -6.31
N ASP A 40 28.09 -21.20 -5.95
CA ASP A 40 27.04 -21.86 -6.73
C ASP A 40 26.19 -20.90 -7.59
N GLY A 41 26.46 -19.59 -7.49
CA GLY A 41 25.70 -18.53 -8.19
C GLY A 41 24.31 -18.28 -7.59
N GLU A 42 23.97 -18.94 -6.46
CA GLU A 42 22.68 -18.75 -5.80
C GLU A 42 22.68 -17.53 -4.84
N PHE A 43 21.47 -17.03 -4.54
CA PHE A 43 21.34 -15.94 -3.56
C PHE A 43 21.57 -16.45 -2.14
N SER A 44 22.72 -16.09 -1.56
CA SER A 44 23.12 -16.45 -0.20
C SER A 44 23.01 -15.25 0.74
N ILE A 45 22.24 -15.41 1.83
CA ILE A 45 22.15 -14.38 2.89
C ILE A 45 23.50 -14.20 3.57
N GLN A 46 24.25 -15.30 3.77
CA GLN A 46 25.55 -15.25 4.44
C GLN A 46 26.55 -14.44 3.64
N ASP A 47 26.69 -14.68 2.33
CA ASP A 47 27.62 -13.96 1.48
C ASP A 47 27.27 -12.47 1.38
N CYS A 48 25.95 -12.16 1.33
CA CYS A 48 25.49 -10.78 1.43
C CYS A 48 25.86 -10.13 2.77
N MET A 49 25.67 -10.83 3.89
CA MET A 49 26.03 -10.32 5.22
C MET A 49 27.54 -10.11 5.33
N ASP A 50 28.34 -11.04 4.82
CA ASP A 50 29.81 -10.93 4.85
C ASP A 50 30.29 -9.74 3.99
N SER A 51 29.59 -9.44 2.90
CA SER A 51 29.86 -8.25 2.07
C SER A 51 29.51 -6.94 2.80
N PHE A 52 28.46 -6.95 3.63
CA PHE A 52 28.02 -5.77 4.39
C PHE A 52 28.76 -5.58 5.71
N ASN A 53 29.27 -6.65 6.32
CA ASN A 53 29.89 -6.63 7.65
C ASN A 53 31.05 -5.63 7.81
N PRO A 54 31.96 -5.44 6.84
CA PRO A 54 33.03 -4.43 6.94
C PRO A 54 32.49 -3.02 7.15
N TYR A 55 31.38 -2.68 6.48
CA TYR A 55 30.71 -1.38 6.63
C TYR A 55 29.97 -1.27 7.97
N LEU A 56 29.27 -2.35 8.35
CA LEU A 56 28.49 -2.40 9.60
C LEU A 56 29.36 -2.32 10.85
N ALA A 57 30.60 -2.83 10.81
CA ALA A 57 31.55 -2.71 11.89
C ALA A 57 31.87 -1.26 12.25
N ASN A 58 31.80 -0.36 11.27
CA ASN A 58 32.11 1.07 11.42
C ASN A 58 30.88 1.96 11.60
N LYS A 59 29.68 1.43 11.77
CA LYS A 59 28.39 2.15 11.66
C LYS A 59 28.18 3.37 12.58
N GLY A 60 29.02 3.62 13.56
CA GLY A 60 28.89 4.75 14.47
C GLY A 60 27.49 4.81 15.16
N ARG A 61 26.87 5.99 15.19
CA ARG A 61 25.55 6.21 15.82
C ARG A 61 24.36 5.93 14.89
N THR A 62 24.59 5.50 13.66
CA THR A 62 23.51 5.29 12.68
C THR A 62 22.73 4.02 13.02
N GLU A 63 21.48 4.16 13.46
CA GLU A 63 20.62 3.02 13.81
C GLU A 63 19.95 2.37 12.60
N LYS A 64 19.47 3.18 11.64
CA LYS A 64 18.79 2.70 10.43
C LYS A 64 19.78 2.60 9.30
N VAL A 65 20.59 1.56 9.33
CA VAL A 65 21.70 1.33 8.39
C VAL A 65 21.27 0.80 7.03
N VAL A 66 20.07 0.21 6.93
CA VAL A 66 19.58 -0.35 5.66
C VAL A 66 19.08 0.77 4.76
N PHE A 67 19.57 0.78 3.52
CA PHE A 67 18.94 1.43 2.38
C PHE A 67 18.18 0.37 1.58
N HIS A 68 16.90 0.60 1.33
CA HIS A 68 16.09 -0.23 0.48
C HIS A 68 15.27 0.65 -0.45
N ALA A 69 15.40 0.42 -1.75
CA ALA A 69 14.61 1.10 -2.76
C ALA A 69 13.88 0.08 -3.64
N SER A 70 12.64 0.37 -4.03
CA SER A 70 11.99 -0.34 -5.12
C SER A 70 11.84 0.60 -6.32
N LEU A 71 12.27 0.14 -7.50
CA LEU A 71 12.08 0.83 -8.77
C LEU A 71 10.97 0.14 -9.55
N ASN A 72 10.01 0.92 -10.00
CA ASN A 72 8.83 0.42 -10.67
C ASN A 72 8.69 1.12 -12.04
N PRO A 73 9.21 0.54 -13.14
CA PRO A 73 8.94 1.00 -14.50
C PRO A 73 7.45 0.90 -14.83
N ASP A 74 7.01 1.57 -15.90
CA ASP A 74 5.66 1.37 -16.41
C ASP A 74 5.55 -0.04 -17.01
N PRO A 75 4.45 -0.78 -16.82
CA PRO A 75 4.27 -2.12 -17.41
C PRO A 75 4.32 -2.14 -18.94
N LYS A 76 4.18 -1.00 -19.59
CA LYS A 76 4.35 -0.85 -21.05
C LYS A 76 5.81 -0.87 -21.49
N ASP A 77 6.72 -0.55 -20.56
CA ASP A 77 8.16 -0.64 -20.78
C ASP A 77 8.57 -2.11 -20.71
N LYS A 78 8.62 -2.79 -21.84
CA LYS A 78 9.14 -4.16 -21.94
C LYS A 78 10.66 -4.12 -21.89
N LEU A 79 11.22 -4.19 -20.69
CA LEU A 79 12.65 -4.05 -20.44
C LEU A 79 13.32 -5.42 -20.31
N SER A 80 14.50 -5.59 -20.92
CA SER A 80 15.34 -6.76 -20.68
C SER A 80 16.02 -6.66 -19.30
N ASP A 81 16.56 -7.78 -18.82
CA ASP A 81 17.25 -7.84 -17.54
C ASP A 81 18.51 -6.96 -17.53
N GLU A 82 19.22 -6.87 -18.66
CA GLU A 82 20.37 -5.98 -18.85
C GLU A 82 19.92 -4.52 -18.69
N LYS A 83 18.81 -4.15 -19.34
CA LYS A 83 18.30 -2.78 -19.27
C LYS A 83 17.80 -2.40 -17.88
N LEU A 84 17.17 -3.32 -17.18
CA LEU A 84 16.77 -3.15 -15.78
C LEU A 84 18.00 -2.96 -14.87
N SER A 85 19.08 -3.71 -15.12
CA SER A 85 20.34 -3.59 -14.39
C SER A 85 21.00 -2.23 -14.62
N GLU A 86 21.07 -1.75 -15.87
CA GLU A 86 21.59 -0.42 -16.22
C GLU A 86 20.82 0.69 -15.52
N ILE A 87 19.48 0.62 -15.51
CA ILE A 87 18.62 1.58 -14.84
C ILE A 87 18.87 1.61 -13.33
N ALA A 88 19.00 0.43 -12.70
CA ALA A 88 19.28 0.33 -11.27
C ALA A 88 20.65 0.93 -10.91
N GLN A 89 21.69 0.65 -11.70
CA GLN A 89 23.04 1.20 -11.53
C GLN A 89 23.04 2.73 -11.68
N ALA A 90 22.42 3.24 -12.74
CA ALA A 90 22.31 4.68 -12.98
C ALA A 90 21.53 5.38 -11.85
N TYR A 91 20.47 4.74 -11.32
CA TYR A 91 19.74 5.25 -10.18
C TYR A 91 20.61 5.35 -8.92
N MET A 92 21.33 4.28 -8.58
CA MET A 92 22.21 4.25 -7.41
C MET A 92 23.34 5.27 -7.54
N GLN A 93 23.95 5.38 -8.72
CA GLN A 93 25.00 6.37 -9.00
C GLN A 93 24.48 7.80 -8.80
N LYS A 94 23.34 8.15 -9.41
CA LYS A 94 22.77 9.50 -9.33
C LYS A 94 22.27 9.84 -7.92
N LEU A 95 21.84 8.85 -7.13
CA LEU A 95 21.36 9.07 -5.76
C LEU A 95 22.53 9.23 -4.75
N GLY A 96 23.75 8.85 -5.14
CA GLY A 96 24.95 8.91 -4.31
C GLY A 96 25.33 7.61 -3.63
N TYR A 97 24.77 6.49 -4.07
CA TYR A 97 25.03 5.14 -3.56
C TYR A 97 25.87 4.30 -4.55
N GLY A 98 26.39 4.87 -5.64
CA GLY A 98 27.11 4.15 -6.68
C GLY A 98 28.38 3.41 -6.22
N ASN A 99 29.00 3.85 -5.12
CA ASN A 99 30.18 3.19 -4.54
C ASN A 99 29.87 2.24 -3.38
N GLN A 100 28.58 2.04 -3.08
CA GLN A 100 28.14 1.16 -2.00
C GLN A 100 28.11 -0.30 -2.44
N PRO A 101 28.24 -1.27 -1.50
CA PRO A 101 27.80 -2.63 -1.75
C PRO A 101 26.28 -2.65 -1.90
N TYR A 102 25.77 -3.28 -2.95
CA TYR A 102 24.32 -3.47 -3.11
C TYR A 102 24.01 -4.66 -3.99
N ILE A 103 22.79 -5.19 -3.77
CA ILE A 103 22.22 -6.25 -4.60
C ILE A 103 20.90 -5.76 -5.18
N VAL A 104 20.65 -6.11 -6.44
CA VAL A 104 19.43 -5.79 -7.18
C VAL A 104 18.68 -7.08 -7.49
N LEU A 105 17.44 -7.16 -7.05
CA LEU A 105 16.54 -8.28 -7.31
C LEU A 105 15.37 -7.82 -8.17
N LYS A 106 15.02 -8.62 -9.18
CA LYS A 106 13.81 -8.46 -9.96
C LYS A 106 12.70 -9.31 -9.33
N HIS A 107 11.58 -8.68 -8.99
CA HIS A 107 10.40 -9.32 -8.43
C HIS A 107 9.29 -9.43 -9.47
N SER A 108 8.61 -10.57 -9.49
CA SER A 108 7.46 -10.90 -10.33
C SER A 108 6.22 -11.35 -9.54
N ASP A 109 6.20 -11.08 -8.22
CA ASP A 109 5.12 -11.49 -7.31
C ASP A 109 3.81 -10.69 -7.46
N ILE A 110 3.83 -9.65 -8.30
CA ILE A 110 2.66 -8.86 -8.71
C ILE A 110 2.58 -8.81 -10.24
N LYS A 111 1.48 -8.28 -10.80
CA LYS A 111 1.25 -8.22 -12.26
C LYS A 111 2.30 -7.45 -13.08
N ARG A 112 3.24 -6.78 -12.44
CA ARG A 112 4.33 -6.03 -13.08
C ARG A 112 5.68 -6.41 -12.47
N GLU A 113 6.69 -6.46 -13.30
CA GLU A 113 8.06 -6.59 -12.84
C GLU A 113 8.52 -5.30 -12.14
N HIS A 114 9.26 -5.44 -11.06
CA HIS A 114 9.83 -4.33 -10.33
C HIS A 114 11.12 -4.73 -9.65
N LEU A 115 11.99 -3.75 -9.42
CA LEU A 115 13.28 -3.99 -8.81
C LEU A 115 13.25 -3.68 -7.32
N HIS A 116 13.97 -4.49 -6.55
CA HIS A 116 14.36 -4.20 -5.18
C HIS A 116 15.86 -4.04 -5.09
N ILE A 117 16.32 -2.92 -4.55
CA ILE A 117 17.74 -2.62 -4.33
C ILE A 117 17.98 -2.58 -2.83
N ILE A 118 18.89 -3.40 -2.35
CA ILE A 118 19.29 -3.48 -0.94
C ILE A 118 20.73 -3.02 -0.82
N SER A 119 21.00 -2.05 0.05
CA SER A 119 22.30 -1.46 0.30
C SER A 119 22.39 -0.90 1.72
N LEU A 120 23.48 -0.23 2.03
CA LEU A 120 23.73 0.41 3.30
C LEU A 120 23.70 1.95 3.18
N ARG A 121 23.20 2.60 4.25
CA ARG A 121 23.19 4.06 4.40
C ARG A 121 24.49 4.64 4.97
N ILE A 122 25.49 3.82 5.15
CA ILE A 122 26.81 4.18 5.69
C ILE A 122 27.88 3.71 4.72
N ASP A 123 28.90 4.53 4.53
CA ASP A 123 30.06 4.19 3.73
C ASP A 123 31.06 3.32 4.52
N GLU A 124 32.16 2.95 3.89
CA GLU A 124 33.22 2.13 4.49
C GLU A 124 33.89 2.75 5.73
N THR A 125 33.80 4.08 5.88
CA THR A 125 34.31 4.81 7.05
C THR A 125 33.26 4.91 8.18
N GLY A 126 32.05 4.39 7.97
CA GLY A 126 30.93 4.49 8.90
C GLY A 126 30.16 5.81 8.84
N LYS A 127 30.55 6.71 7.93
CA LYS A 127 29.85 7.97 7.71
C LYS A 127 28.52 7.73 6.99
N LYS A 128 27.46 8.36 7.48
CA LYS A 128 26.16 8.28 6.85
C LYS A 128 26.15 8.98 5.50
N ILE A 129 25.64 8.31 4.48
CA ILE A 129 25.38 8.88 3.16
C ILE A 129 24.27 9.93 3.28
N ASN A 130 24.42 11.02 2.53
CA ASN A 130 23.46 12.12 2.58
C ASN A 130 22.06 11.66 2.14
N ASP A 131 21.13 11.61 3.08
CA ASP A 131 19.72 11.28 2.87
C ASP A 131 18.80 12.50 2.93
N SER A 132 19.35 13.73 2.98
CA SER A 132 18.55 14.94 2.96
C SER A 132 17.76 15.06 1.67
N TYR A 133 16.45 15.31 1.81
CA TYR A 133 15.51 15.38 0.69
C TYR A 133 15.58 14.18 -0.28
N GLU A 134 15.98 13.01 0.20
CA GLU A 134 16.23 11.81 -0.59
C GLU A 134 15.06 11.44 -1.49
N VAL A 135 13.81 11.52 -0.99
CA VAL A 135 12.60 11.26 -1.80
C VAL A 135 12.47 12.27 -2.95
N VAL A 136 12.73 13.55 -2.71
CA VAL A 136 12.64 14.60 -3.74
C VAL A 136 13.74 14.41 -4.79
N ARG A 137 14.96 14.09 -4.35
CA ARG A 137 16.09 13.76 -5.25
C ARG A 137 15.76 12.54 -6.09
N SER A 138 15.26 11.47 -5.46
CA SER A 138 14.83 10.25 -6.13
C SER A 138 13.78 10.50 -7.22
N MET A 139 12.77 11.35 -6.94
CA MET A 139 11.76 11.72 -7.93
C MET A 139 12.36 12.45 -9.16
N LYS A 140 13.34 13.34 -8.93
CA LYS A 140 14.05 14.02 -10.03
C LYS A 140 14.88 13.04 -10.84
N ILE A 141 15.57 12.12 -10.15
CA ILE A 141 16.38 11.06 -10.79
C ILE A 141 15.48 10.16 -11.64
N CYS A 142 14.32 9.72 -11.12
CA CYS A 142 13.39 8.91 -11.90
C CYS A 142 12.97 9.59 -13.21
N LYS A 143 12.69 10.89 -13.19
CA LYS A 143 12.38 11.65 -14.41
C LYS A 143 13.56 11.70 -15.39
N ALA A 144 14.77 11.96 -14.89
CA ALA A 144 15.96 11.98 -15.74
C ALA A 144 16.22 10.60 -16.36
N LEU A 145 15.99 9.51 -15.62
CA LEU A 145 16.09 8.14 -16.15
C LEU A 145 14.99 7.80 -17.14
N GLU A 146 13.76 8.31 -16.96
CA GLU A 146 12.70 8.16 -17.96
C GLU A 146 13.13 8.76 -19.32
N GLU A 147 13.78 9.91 -19.31
CA GLU A 147 14.30 10.56 -20.51
C GLU A 147 15.53 9.82 -21.09
N GLU A 148 16.52 9.48 -20.24
CA GLU A 148 17.78 8.83 -20.61
C GLU A 148 17.56 7.44 -21.24
N PHE A 149 16.61 6.67 -20.69
CA PHE A 149 16.30 5.31 -21.12
C PHE A 149 15.08 5.21 -22.03
N ASN A 150 14.51 6.35 -22.44
CA ASN A 150 13.32 6.45 -23.28
C ASN A 150 12.14 5.62 -22.73
N LEU A 151 11.91 5.72 -21.42
CA LEU A 151 10.82 5.02 -20.73
C LEU A 151 9.51 5.81 -20.82
N VAL A 152 8.41 5.10 -20.65
CA VAL A 152 7.08 5.73 -20.55
C VAL A 152 7.05 6.67 -19.33
N PRO A 153 6.86 7.99 -19.53
CA PRO A 153 6.86 8.95 -18.45
C PRO A 153 5.71 8.68 -17.48
N LEU A 154 5.99 8.75 -16.17
CA LEU A 154 4.96 8.62 -15.16
C LEU A 154 4.03 9.84 -15.18
N LYS A 155 2.84 9.74 -15.77
CA LYS A 155 1.86 10.80 -15.76
C LYS A 155 1.27 10.99 -14.36
N LYS A 156 1.18 12.26 -13.93
CA LYS A 156 0.59 12.64 -12.65
C LYS A 156 -0.89 12.24 -12.65
N GLY A 157 -1.27 11.22 -11.90
CA GLY A 157 -2.67 10.76 -11.77
C GLY A 157 -3.03 9.44 -12.48
N GLU A 158 -2.20 8.90 -13.37
CA GLU A 158 -2.47 7.63 -14.09
C GLU A 158 -1.97 6.37 -13.37
N ARG A 159 -1.67 6.44 -12.07
CA ARG A 159 -1.39 5.22 -11.31
C ARG A 159 -2.68 4.43 -11.18
N GLU A 160 -2.74 3.26 -11.79
CA GLU A 160 -3.69 2.26 -11.32
C GLU A 160 -3.39 2.05 -9.83
N PHE A 161 -4.35 2.46 -8.99
CA PHE A 161 -4.21 2.25 -7.56
C PHE A 161 -4.34 0.75 -7.30
N GLU A 162 -3.25 0.17 -6.83
CA GLU A 162 -3.24 -1.23 -6.45
C GLU A 162 -3.87 -1.35 -5.07
N TYR A 163 -5.04 -1.98 -5.02
CA TYR A 163 -5.74 -2.23 -3.76
C TYR A 163 -4.93 -3.20 -2.90
N PRO A 164 -4.76 -2.92 -1.60
CA PRO A 164 -4.18 -3.89 -0.70
C PRO A 164 -4.92 -5.23 -0.80
N LYS A 165 -4.20 -6.34 -0.69
CA LYS A 165 -4.85 -7.65 -0.58
C LYS A 165 -5.50 -7.76 0.81
N PRO A 166 -6.71 -8.32 0.94
CA PRO A 166 -7.30 -8.63 2.23
C PRO A 166 -6.36 -9.50 3.08
N ILE A 167 -6.35 -9.29 4.38
CA ILE A 167 -5.56 -10.10 5.30
C ILE A 167 -6.17 -11.51 5.35
N ASN A 168 -5.34 -12.52 5.15
CA ASN A 168 -5.69 -13.86 5.60
C ASN A 168 -5.23 -13.99 7.06
N TYR A 169 -6.13 -14.30 7.96
CA TYR A 169 -5.87 -14.40 9.40
C TYR A 169 -4.87 -15.52 9.78
N LEU A 170 -4.65 -16.47 8.88
CA LEU A 170 -3.65 -17.54 9.01
C LEU A 170 -2.23 -17.11 8.60
N ASP A 171 -2.10 -15.94 7.97
CA ASP A 171 -0.79 -15.46 7.54
C ASP A 171 0.09 -15.03 8.72
N GLY A 172 1.40 -15.11 8.54
CA GLY A 172 2.38 -14.47 9.43
C GLY A 172 2.35 -12.94 9.31
N ASP A 173 2.93 -12.25 10.30
CA ASP A 173 3.11 -10.79 10.37
C ASP A 173 1.83 -9.97 10.11
N LEU A 174 0.75 -10.35 10.77
CA LEU A 174 -0.55 -9.66 10.70
C LEU A 174 -0.44 -8.16 11.03
N LYS A 175 0.49 -7.78 11.94
CA LYS A 175 0.73 -6.39 12.31
C LYS A 175 1.24 -5.56 11.13
N HIS A 176 2.20 -6.07 10.37
CA HIS A 176 2.74 -5.37 9.21
C HIS A 176 1.70 -5.25 8.09
N LYS A 177 0.93 -6.33 7.84
CA LYS A 177 -0.17 -6.33 6.87
C LYS A 177 -1.25 -5.32 7.25
N ALA A 178 -1.66 -5.30 8.52
CA ALA A 178 -2.61 -4.29 9.03
C ALA A 178 -2.07 -2.86 8.86
N SER A 179 -0.78 -2.62 9.18
CA SER A 179 -0.13 -1.31 8.98
C SER A 179 -0.22 -0.84 7.52
N ASN A 180 0.07 -1.73 6.57
CA ASN A 180 0.04 -1.42 5.15
C ASN A 180 -1.37 -1.06 4.67
N ILE A 181 -2.38 -1.80 5.11
CA ILE A 181 -3.79 -1.52 4.79
C ILE A 181 -4.23 -0.18 5.37
N ILE A 182 -4.00 0.04 6.67
CA ILE A 182 -4.39 1.27 7.36
C ILE A 182 -3.78 2.50 6.67
N LYS A 183 -2.47 2.46 6.39
CA LYS A 183 -1.77 3.55 5.71
C LYS A 183 -2.23 3.73 4.26
N SER A 184 -2.49 2.64 3.55
CA SER A 184 -3.02 2.69 2.18
C SER A 184 -4.40 3.33 2.13
N VAL A 185 -5.29 2.94 3.04
CA VAL A 185 -6.64 3.52 3.13
C VAL A 185 -6.59 4.99 3.49
N MET A 186 -5.84 5.36 4.53
CA MET A 186 -5.66 6.76 4.94
C MET A 186 -5.05 7.64 3.85
N GLY A 187 -4.14 7.10 3.04
CA GLY A 187 -3.45 7.86 2.00
C GLY A 187 -4.18 7.95 0.66
N ASN A 188 -5.15 7.07 0.40
CA ASN A 188 -5.70 6.95 -0.96
C ASN A 188 -7.22 7.05 -1.05
N PHE A 189 -7.96 6.85 0.05
CA PHE A 189 -9.42 6.87 0.02
C PHE A 189 -9.99 8.15 0.63
N HIS A 190 -11.16 8.55 0.15
CA HIS A 190 -11.97 9.62 0.72
C HIS A 190 -13.13 9.03 1.53
N PHE A 191 -13.20 9.38 2.79
CA PHE A 191 -14.27 8.99 3.71
C PHE A 191 -14.45 10.08 4.78
N GLN A 192 -15.67 10.25 5.30
CA GLN A 192 -16.05 11.41 6.10
C GLN A 192 -16.64 11.04 7.45
N SER A 193 -16.63 9.75 7.81
CA SER A 193 -17.10 9.26 9.09
C SER A 193 -16.39 7.96 9.48
N PHE A 194 -16.44 7.66 10.79
CA PHE A 194 -15.89 6.41 11.28
C PHE A 194 -16.57 5.17 10.69
N GLY A 195 -17.88 5.24 10.46
CA GLY A 195 -18.61 4.14 9.80
C GLY A 195 -18.14 3.87 8.38
N GLU A 196 -17.86 4.92 7.59
CA GLU A 196 -17.29 4.81 6.25
C GLU A 196 -15.85 4.26 6.30
N TYR A 197 -15.03 4.74 7.23
CA TYR A 197 -13.69 4.22 7.48
C TYR A 197 -13.71 2.73 7.83
N ARG A 198 -14.55 2.33 8.78
CA ARG A 198 -14.70 0.92 9.17
C ARG A 198 -15.14 0.05 8.00
N THR A 199 -16.05 0.53 7.14
CA THR A 199 -16.47 -0.19 5.93
C THR A 199 -15.27 -0.47 5.01
N LEU A 200 -14.36 0.50 4.85
CA LEU A 200 -13.11 0.29 4.09
C LEU A 200 -12.19 -0.74 4.73
N MET A 201 -12.02 -0.69 6.05
CA MET A 201 -11.19 -1.67 6.76
C MET A 201 -11.73 -3.09 6.58
N GLU A 202 -13.05 -3.27 6.70
CA GLU A 202 -13.72 -4.56 6.58
C GLU A 202 -13.57 -5.20 5.19
N MET A 203 -13.38 -4.40 4.13
CA MET A 203 -13.03 -4.91 2.79
C MET A 203 -11.70 -5.68 2.76
N PHE A 204 -10.84 -5.42 3.71
CA PHE A 204 -9.49 -6.00 3.80
C PHE A 204 -9.35 -6.98 4.97
N ASN A 205 -10.48 -7.51 5.48
CA ASN A 205 -10.53 -8.39 6.65
C ASN A 205 -9.90 -7.76 7.92
N LEU A 206 -10.06 -6.46 8.07
CA LEU A 206 -9.64 -5.69 9.23
C LEU A 206 -10.83 -4.85 9.71
N THR A 207 -11.13 -4.81 11.00
CA THR A 207 -12.14 -3.89 11.54
C THR A 207 -11.50 -2.86 12.46
N ALA A 208 -12.19 -1.74 12.64
CA ALA A 208 -11.76 -0.63 13.49
C ALA A 208 -12.83 -0.27 14.50
N GLU A 209 -12.41 0.08 15.73
CA GLU A 209 -13.27 0.52 16.82
C GLU A 209 -12.71 1.78 17.47
N GLU A 210 -13.57 2.78 17.68
CA GLU A 210 -13.20 3.96 18.46
C GLU A 210 -13.21 3.62 19.96
N VAL A 211 -12.14 3.98 20.62
CA VAL A 211 -12.05 3.96 22.09
C VAL A 211 -12.13 5.40 22.55
N LYS A 212 -13.19 5.71 23.29
CA LYS A 212 -13.40 7.03 23.91
C LYS A 212 -13.01 6.98 25.37
N GLY A 213 -12.31 7.98 25.84
CA GLY A 213 -11.86 8.09 27.23
C GLY A 213 -11.01 9.35 27.44
N THR A 214 -10.19 9.35 28.46
CA THR A 214 -9.22 10.46 28.72
C THR A 214 -8.35 10.75 27.50
N HIS A 215 -8.03 9.68 26.73
CA HIS A 215 -7.37 9.78 25.43
C HIS A 215 -8.13 8.93 24.42
N ASN A 216 -8.64 9.58 23.39
CA ASN A 216 -9.32 8.87 22.30
C ASN A 216 -8.32 8.06 21.46
N GLY A 217 -8.73 6.90 21.03
CA GLY A 217 -7.88 5.98 20.26
C GLY A 217 -8.68 5.14 19.27
N ILE A 218 -7.96 4.35 18.50
CA ILE A 218 -8.54 3.37 17.58
C ILE A 218 -7.90 2.01 17.86
N LEU A 219 -8.73 0.99 17.94
CA LEU A 219 -8.34 -0.41 17.98
C LEU A 219 -8.65 -1.07 16.64
N TYR A 220 -7.74 -1.88 16.15
CA TYR A 220 -7.90 -2.66 14.92
C TYR A 220 -7.87 -4.14 15.25
N SER A 221 -8.80 -4.90 14.71
CA SER A 221 -8.85 -6.36 14.84
C SER A 221 -8.88 -7.00 13.46
N VAL A 222 -8.11 -8.07 13.28
CA VAL A 222 -8.19 -8.91 12.08
C VAL A 222 -9.47 -9.72 12.14
N LEU A 223 -10.10 -9.94 10.99
CA LEU A 223 -11.31 -10.73 10.85
C LEU A 223 -10.99 -12.07 10.18
N ASP A 224 -11.66 -13.13 10.62
CA ASP A 224 -11.71 -14.40 9.90
C ASP A 224 -12.69 -14.34 8.71
N ASP A 225 -12.80 -15.44 7.97
CA ASP A 225 -13.68 -15.55 6.80
C ASP A 225 -15.19 -15.44 7.16
N LYS A 226 -15.54 -15.58 8.44
CA LYS A 226 -16.89 -15.41 8.97
C LYS A 226 -17.15 -14.01 9.53
N GLY A 227 -16.12 -13.13 9.53
CA GLY A 227 -16.20 -11.79 10.06
C GLY A 227 -16.01 -11.69 11.58
N ASN A 228 -15.55 -12.75 12.25
CA ASN A 228 -15.24 -12.72 13.67
C ASN A 228 -13.83 -12.17 13.91
N LYS A 229 -13.65 -11.47 15.03
CA LYS A 229 -12.35 -10.94 15.41
C LYS A 229 -11.40 -12.07 15.83
N VAL A 230 -10.18 -12.04 15.30
CA VAL A 230 -9.13 -13.03 15.60
C VAL A 230 -7.95 -12.34 16.28
N GLY A 231 -7.44 -12.98 17.34
CA GLY A 231 -6.27 -12.53 18.06
C GLY A 231 -6.48 -11.28 18.91
N ARG A 232 -5.38 -10.66 19.33
CA ARG A 232 -5.42 -9.42 20.13
C ARG A 232 -5.53 -8.20 19.22
N PRO A 233 -6.36 -7.21 19.58
CA PRO A 233 -6.47 -5.98 18.80
C PRO A 233 -5.16 -5.16 18.84
N PHE A 234 -4.88 -4.47 17.76
CA PHE A 234 -3.77 -3.54 17.62
C PHE A 234 -4.22 -2.11 17.96
N LYS A 235 -3.47 -1.42 18.81
CA LYS A 235 -3.68 0.01 19.07
C LYS A 235 -3.15 0.83 17.89
N SER A 236 -3.84 1.89 17.48
CA SER A 236 -3.41 2.80 16.39
C SER A 236 -2.02 3.39 16.61
N SER A 237 -1.62 3.61 17.88
CA SER A 237 -0.28 4.10 18.24
C SER A 237 0.87 3.21 17.76
N LEU A 238 0.62 1.93 17.47
CA LEU A 238 1.61 1.00 16.91
C LEU A 238 1.94 1.28 15.44
N PHE A 239 1.11 2.05 14.75
CA PHE A 239 1.20 2.28 13.30
C PHE A 239 1.66 3.70 12.94
N GLY A 240 1.83 4.57 13.93
CA GLY A 240 2.28 5.95 13.76
C GLY A 240 1.19 7.00 14.04
N LYS A 241 1.63 8.25 14.27
CA LYS A 241 0.72 9.36 14.57
C LYS A 241 -0.17 9.71 13.36
N GLU A 242 0.31 9.45 12.15
CA GLU A 242 -0.37 9.73 10.88
C GLU A 242 -1.64 8.89 10.64
N VAL A 243 -1.86 7.88 11.45
CA VAL A 243 -3.05 7.00 11.38
C VAL A 243 -3.78 6.91 12.74
N GLY A 244 -3.45 7.83 13.65
CA GLY A 244 -4.11 7.95 14.95
C GLY A 244 -5.47 8.66 14.86
N TYR A 245 -6.16 8.76 16.00
CA TYR A 245 -7.49 9.36 16.10
C TYR A 245 -7.54 10.79 15.54
N ASP A 246 -6.60 11.66 15.92
CA ASP A 246 -6.57 13.06 15.46
C ASP A 246 -6.31 13.16 13.95
N ALA A 247 -5.45 12.29 13.41
CA ALA A 247 -5.21 12.24 11.98
C ALA A 247 -6.47 11.82 11.21
N LEU A 248 -7.26 10.88 11.78
CA LEU A 248 -8.52 10.45 11.20
C LEU A 248 -9.56 11.60 11.18
N GLN A 249 -9.66 12.41 12.24
CA GLN A 249 -10.54 13.58 12.26
C GLN A 249 -10.18 14.61 11.18
N LYS A 250 -8.89 14.90 11.03
CA LYS A 250 -8.38 15.80 9.96
C LYS A 250 -8.66 15.23 8.57
N HIS A 251 -8.60 13.90 8.44
CA HIS A 251 -8.89 13.22 7.17
C HIS A 251 -10.36 13.38 6.76
N TYR A 252 -11.30 13.37 7.69
CA TYR A 252 -12.72 13.59 7.38
C TYR A 252 -12.95 14.96 6.74
N GLU A 253 -12.34 16.02 7.28
CA GLU A 253 -12.47 17.38 6.74
C GLU A 253 -11.84 17.50 5.34
N SER A 254 -10.64 16.96 5.16
CA SER A 254 -9.99 16.96 3.85
C SER A 254 -10.75 16.14 2.80
N SER A 255 -11.32 15.02 3.20
CA SER A 255 -12.15 14.17 2.33
C SER A 255 -13.45 14.86 1.92
N LYS A 256 -14.08 15.61 2.83
CA LYS A 256 -15.28 16.40 2.52
C LYS A 256 -15.02 17.38 1.39
N LEU A 257 -13.94 18.16 1.52
CA LEU A 257 -13.53 19.12 0.49
C LEU A 257 -13.22 18.44 -0.86
N ALA A 258 -12.53 17.29 -0.81
CA ALA A 258 -12.19 16.55 -2.03
C ALA A 258 -13.42 15.97 -2.74
N VAL A 259 -14.36 15.42 -1.99
CA VAL A 259 -15.63 14.86 -2.50
C VAL A 259 -16.49 15.95 -3.14
N GLU A 260 -16.61 17.11 -2.50
CA GLU A 260 -17.32 18.27 -3.02
C GLU A 260 -16.65 18.81 -4.30
N LYS A 261 -15.33 19.04 -4.27
CA LYS A 261 -14.57 19.52 -5.42
C LYS A 261 -14.68 18.60 -6.65
N LYS A 262 -14.67 17.30 -6.44
CA LYS A 262 -14.80 16.28 -7.49
C LYS A 262 -16.23 15.98 -7.89
N LYS A 263 -17.22 16.57 -7.22
CA LYS A 263 -18.67 16.32 -7.43
C LYS A 263 -19.03 14.83 -7.38
N ILE A 264 -18.38 14.07 -6.51
CA ILE A 264 -18.51 12.58 -6.45
C ILE A 264 -19.95 12.20 -6.12
N ARG A 265 -20.59 12.92 -5.20
CA ARG A 265 -21.98 12.69 -4.82
C ARG A 265 -22.93 12.81 -6.00
N GLU A 266 -22.77 13.86 -6.80
CA GLU A 266 -23.58 14.17 -7.97
C GLU A 266 -23.40 13.11 -9.07
N MET A 267 -22.21 12.57 -9.22
CA MET A 267 -21.91 11.48 -10.17
C MET A 267 -22.50 10.15 -9.74
N LEU A 268 -22.43 9.81 -8.44
CA LEU A 268 -22.90 8.51 -7.93
C LEU A 268 -24.42 8.38 -7.91
N ARG A 269 -25.14 9.46 -7.57
CA ARG A 269 -26.61 9.44 -7.44
C ARG A 269 -27.35 8.87 -8.65
N PRO A 270 -27.14 9.35 -9.88
CA PRO A 270 -27.86 8.84 -11.05
C PRO A 270 -27.52 7.37 -11.34
N ILE A 271 -26.27 6.95 -11.12
CA ILE A 271 -25.83 5.58 -11.36
C ILE A 271 -26.52 4.63 -10.36
N ILE A 272 -26.50 4.96 -9.06
CA ILE A 272 -27.12 4.15 -8.02
C ILE A 272 -28.62 4.11 -8.20
N ALA A 273 -29.27 5.25 -8.49
CA ALA A 273 -30.70 5.31 -8.75
C ALA A 273 -31.10 4.48 -9.99
N GLY A 274 -30.27 4.48 -11.03
CA GLY A 274 -30.48 3.63 -12.20
C GLY A 274 -30.43 2.14 -11.85
N ALA A 275 -29.41 1.73 -11.10
CA ALA A 275 -29.26 0.35 -10.64
C ALA A 275 -30.43 -0.08 -9.72
N MET A 276 -30.89 0.80 -8.81
CA MET A 276 -32.06 0.51 -7.94
C MET A 276 -33.33 0.24 -8.75
N ARG A 277 -33.59 1.05 -9.78
CA ARG A 277 -34.79 0.85 -10.63
C ARG A 277 -34.73 -0.44 -11.46
N SER A 278 -33.54 -0.88 -11.82
CA SER A 278 -33.34 -2.05 -12.71
C SER A 278 -33.19 -3.36 -11.95
N ALA A 279 -32.79 -3.30 -10.67
CA ALA A 279 -32.49 -4.46 -9.88
C ALA A 279 -33.78 -5.17 -9.40
N LYS A 280 -33.80 -6.50 -9.51
CA LYS A 280 -34.89 -7.35 -9.03
C LYS A 280 -34.73 -7.75 -7.56
N ASN A 281 -33.51 -7.75 -7.05
CA ASN A 281 -33.15 -8.13 -5.68
C ASN A 281 -31.79 -7.54 -5.30
N LYS A 282 -31.34 -7.77 -4.05
CA LYS A 282 -30.07 -7.27 -3.51
C LYS A 282 -28.85 -7.75 -4.30
N ASP A 283 -28.85 -8.98 -4.78
CA ASP A 283 -27.70 -9.54 -5.48
C ASP A 283 -27.61 -9.00 -6.91
N ASP A 284 -28.74 -8.82 -7.57
CA ASP A 284 -28.82 -8.15 -8.86
C ASP A 284 -28.37 -6.69 -8.75
N PHE A 285 -28.79 -6.00 -7.70
CA PHE A 285 -28.33 -4.64 -7.40
C PHE A 285 -26.81 -4.57 -7.20
N ARG A 286 -26.23 -5.52 -6.43
CA ARG A 286 -24.77 -5.61 -6.27
C ARG A 286 -24.05 -5.82 -7.60
N LYS A 287 -24.61 -6.68 -8.46
CA LYS A 287 -24.04 -6.98 -9.78
C LYS A 287 -24.05 -5.75 -10.68
N LEU A 288 -25.17 -5.06 -10.80
CA LEU A 288 -25.31 -3.84 -11.60
C LEU A 288 -24.35 -2.73 -11.15
N LEU A 289 -24.21 -2.54 -9.83
CA LEU A 289 -23.27 -1.57 -9.30
C LEU A 289 -21.81 -1.96 -9.55
N LYS A 290 -21.48 -3.25 -9.45
CA LYS A 290 -20.13 -3.77 -9.70
C LYS A 290 -19.68 -3.52 -11.15
N GLU A 291 -20.58 -3.64 -12.12
CA GLU A 291 -20.33 -3.32 -13.52
C GLU A 291 -19.95 -1.84 -13.70
N GLN A 292 -20.47 -0.96 -12.83
CA GLN A 292 -20.14 0.48 -12.78
C GLN A 292 -18.95 0.80 -11.86
N ARG A 293 -18.19 -0.22 -11.43
CA ARG A 293 -17.09 -0.09 -10.45
C ARG A 293 -17.51 0.55 -9.13
N ILE A 294 -18.73 0.24 -8.70
CA ILE A 294 -19.29 0.66 -7.40
C ILE A 294 -19.55 -0.58 -6.56
N GLY A 295 -19.02 -0.60 -5.34
CA GLY A 295 -19.34 -1.59 -4.32
C GLY A 295 -20.51 -1.11 -3.46
N VAL A 296 -21.29 -2.04 -2.91
CA VAL A 296 -22.29 -1.76 -1.89
C VAL A 296 -22.16 -2.72 -0.73
N VAL A 297 -22.12 -2.17 0.48
CA VAL A 297 -22.08 -2.93 1.74
C VAL A 297 -23.36 -2.67 2.51
N PHE A 298 -24.14 -3.74 2.73
CA PHE A 298 -25.31 -3.72 3.57
C PHE A 298 -24.96 -4.20 4.98
N ARG A 299 -25.31 -3.41 5.98
CA ARG A 299 -25.28 -3.82 7.39
C ARG A 299 -26.66 -4.27 7.79
N GLN A 300 -26.78 -5.53 8.17
CA GLN A 300 -28.05 -6.17 8.52
C GLN A 300 -28.01 -6.65 9.97
N ASN A 301 -29.16 -6.64 10.62
CA ASN A 301 -29.36 -7.29 11.93
C ASN A 301 -29.69 -8.78 11.75
N GLU A 302 -29.86 -9.50 12.85
CA GLU A 302 -30.21 -10.94 12.86
C GLU A 302 -31.49 -11.26 12.08
N GLN A 303 -32.42 -10.30 11.98
CA GLN A 303 -33.68 -10.40 11.24
C GLN A 303 -33.49 -10.01 9.75
N SER A 304 -32.28 -9.93 9.25
CA SER A 304 -31.92 -9.52 7.86
C SER A 304 -32.38 -8.10 7.47
N ARG A 305 -32.81 -7.28 8.43
CA ARG A 305 -33.19 -5.89 8.20
C ARG A 305 -31.92 -5.05 8.00
N ILE A 306 -31.85 -4.29 6.91
CA ILE A 306 -30.77 -3.35 6.64
C ILE A 306 -30.89 -2.16 7.59
N TYR A 307 -29.87 -1.91 8.42
CA TYR A 307 -29.78 -0.73 9.27
C TYR A 307 -28.71 0.26 8.80
N GLY A 308 -27.88 -0.14 7.84
CA GLY A 308 -26.86 0.71 7.26
C GLY A 308 -26.51 0.28 5.83
N VAL A 309 -26.17 1.25 4.99
CA VAL A 309 -25.66 1.00 3.65
C VAL A 309 -24.52 1.97 3.35
N SER A 310 -23.48 1.47 2.75
CA SER A 310 -22.33 2.27 2.29
C SER A 310 -22.03 1.89 0.84
N PHE A 311 -21.79 2.90 0.02
CA PHE A 311 -21.39 2.76 -1.37
C PHE A 311 -19.89 3.09 -1.50
N ILE A 312 -19.17 2.30 -2.28
CA ILE A 312 -17.72 2.39 -2.48
C ILE A 312 -17.47 2.68 -3.95
N ASP A 313 -17.06 3.89 -4.26
CA ASP A 313 -16.62 4.28 -5.60
C ASP A 313 -15.16 3.88 -5.77
N TYR A 314 -14.91 2.80 -6.50
CA TYR A 314 -13.55 2.31 -6.76
C TYR A 314 -12.77 3.23 -7.70
N GLN A 315 -13.44 3.96 -8.56
CA GLN A 315 -12.78 4.86 -9.52
C GLN A 315 -12.23 6.11 -8.83
N ASN A 316 -13.05 6.75 -8.00
CA ASN A 316 -12.65 7.95 -7.25
C ASN A 316 -12.09 7.63 -5.87
N ARG A 317 -12.07 6.35 -5.46
CA ARG A 317 -11.64 5.87 -4.14
C ARG A 317 -12.37 6.62 -3.01
N ALA A 318 -13.67 6.67 -3.10
CA ALA A 318 -14.51 7.35 -2.13
C ALA A 318 -15.55 6.38 -1.54
N VAL A 319 -15.81 6.52 -0.25
CA VAL A 319 -16.89 5.80 0.42
C VAL A 319 -17.90 6.79 0.95
N MET A 320 -19.17 6.48 0.72
CA MET A 320 -20.28 7.30 1.21
C MET A 320 -21.38 6.43 1.79
N ASN A 321 -21.85 6.79 2.97
CA ASN A 321 -23.08 6.24 3.50
C ASN A 321 -24.27 6.65 2.63
N GLY A 322 -25.22 5.74 2.44
CA GLY A 322 -26.40 5.99 1.61
C GLY A 322 -27.18 7.23 2.01
N SER A 323 -27.33 7.50 3.32
CA SER A 323 -27.98 8.71 3.83
C SER A 323 -27.27 10.02 3.42
N ARG A 324 -25.97 10.00 3.16
CA ARG A 324 -25.23 11.15 2.63
C ARG A 324 -25.46 11.38 1.14
N LEU A 325 -25.69 10.31 0.39
CA LEU A 325 -26.01 10.41 -1.03
C LEU A 325 -27.41 11.00 -1.23
N GLY A 326 -28.37 10.58 -0.40
CA GLY A 326 -29.76 11.06 -0.45
C GLY A 326 -30.66 10.18 0.40
N LYS A 327 -31.84 10.69 0.74
CA LYS A 327 -32.83 9.98 1.56
C LYS A 327 -33.26 8.68 0.87
N GLU A 328 -33.36 8.70 -0.44
CA GLU A 328 -33.72 7.59 -1.31
C GLU A 328 -32.70 6.43 -1.28
N PHE A 329 -31.43 6.70 -0.93
CA PHE A 329 -30.38 5.70 -0.83
C PHE A 329 -30.14 5.22 0.60
N SER A 330 -31.00 5.61 1.53
CA SER A 330 -30.89 5.22 2.94
C SER A 330 -31.26 3.75 3.16
N ALA A 331 -30.80 3.19 4.28
CA ALA A 331 -31.15 1.81 4.67
C ALA A 331 -32.67 1.57 4.73
N ASN A 332 -33.46 2.57 5.18
CA ASN A 332 -34.89 2.45 5.25
C ASN A 332 -35.56 2.37 3.87
N SER A 333 -35.08 3.17 2.90
CA SER A 333 -35.54 3.12 1.52
C SER A 333 -35.26 1.77 0.89
N LEU A 334 -34.01 1.30 1.00
CA LEU A 334 -33.58 0.01 0.45
C LEU A 334 -34.30 -1.20 1.09
N ASN A 335 -34.74 -1.11 2.34
CA ASN A 335 -35.57 -2.14 2.93
C ASN A 335 -37.00 -2.21 2.32
N GLN A 336 -37.47 -1.11 1.73
CA GLN A 336 -38.77 -1.09 1.02
C GLN A 336 -38.64 -1.65 -0.39
N ASP A 337 -37.51 -1.32 -1.07
CA ASP A 337 -37.25 -1.71 -2.46
C ASP A 337 -36.84 -3.18 -2.60
N PHE A 338 -36.22 -3.77 -1.59
CA PHE A 338 -35.67 -5.14 -1.62
C PHE A 338 -36.31 -6.04 -0.53
N ARG A 339 -37.61 -5.92 -0.34
CA ARG A 339 -38.38 -6.85 0.51
C ARG A 339 -38.53 -8.21 -0.13
#